data_8b4a7a7324689e8bcbe7b962aefcfd03
#
_entry.id   8b4a7a7324689e8bcbe7b962aefcfd03
#
_cell.length_a   1.000
_cell.length_b   1.000
_cell.length_c   1.000
_cell.angle_alpha   90.00
_cell.angle_beta   90.00
_cell.angle_gamma   90.00
#
_symmetry.space_group_name_H-M   'P 1'
#
loop_
_entity.id
_entity.type
_entity.pdbx_description
1 polymer ?
#
loop_
_entity_poly.entity_id
_entity_poly.type
_entity_poly.pdbx_seq_one_letter_code
_entity_poly.pdbx_strand_id
1 'polypeptide(L)'
;MPKIKPAKAILIAVCLIIIATISWFMLKPKNEQTQYITSEVTRADIENSVLATGDLEATKMVSVGAQVSGQVKKMYVKLGDQVKQGQLIAQIDSVRQQNELKTTEADIKNQQAQLATKQATLAKAEAEYNRQKNMFAQDATSKAEYESALAAFKTAQADIASMNAQIEQSRLTQATAKENLGYTQIVAPMDGTVVAIVTEEGQTVNANQSAPTIVKLAKLDTMTIKAQISEADVMKVEEGQKVYFTTLGNSEKKRYATLRQVEPAPESINTETSSNSSSSSSTAIYYNALFDVPNDDGKLRIDMTAQVYIILAEAKNALTIPAAALQTSNRTQRSGNKNSNASASTTQSNGTQKNQSNKNGTGNNSERPERLQLTADEKALVEQGKASVAVVRVLQADNTTKRKQVLVGLNNRVTAQVLRGLNEGEQVILADGSDTSNDAAKRSNRSGAMRF
;
A
#
# COMPACT_ATOMS: atom_id res chain seq x y z
N MET A 1 60.65 71.36 -43.95
CA MET A 1 59.47 70.53 -44.21
C MET A 1 59.86 69.35 -45.11
N PRO A 2 59.88 68.17 -44.66
CA PRO A 2 60.28 67.00 -45.49
C PRO A 2 59.21 66.69 -46.52
N LYS A 3 59.58 66.78 -47.81
CA LYS A 3 58.73 66.39 -48.96
C LYS A 3 58.59 64.86 -49.02
N ILE A 4 57.41 64.33 -48.59
CA ILE A 4 57.10 62.93 -48.70
C ILE A 4 56.93 62.56 -50.18
N LYS A 5 57.77 61.61 -50.68
CA LYS A 5 57.71 61.16 -52.07
C LYS A 5 56.35 60.54 -52.34
N PRO A 6 55.65 60.82 -53.44
CA PRO A 6 54.24 60.38 -53.71
C PRO A 6 54.07 58.87 -53.66
N ALA A 7 55.09 58.10 -53.95
CA ALA A 7 55.04 56.65 -53.82
C ALA A 7 54.83 56.13 -52.38
N LYS A 8 55.37 56.83 -51.35
CA LYS A 8 55.18 56.46 -49.96
C LYS A 8 53.77 56.81 -49.41
N ALA A 9 53.16 57.89 -49.95
CA ALA A 9 51.81 58.28 -49.60
C ALA A 9 50.77 57.27 -50.14
N ILE A 10 51.00 56.76 -51.32
CA ILE A 10 50.16 55.73 -51.94
C ILE A 10 50.26 54.42 -51.13
N LEU A 11 51.43 54.02 -50.69
CA LEU A 11 51.64 52.78 -49.91
C LEU A 11 50.97 52.84 -48.56
N ILE A 12 50.98 54.02 -47.87
CA ILE A 12 50.29 54.25 -46.59
C ILE A 12 48.75 54.22 -46.80
N ALA A 13 48.25 54.81 -47.88
CA ALA A 13 46.82 54.79 -48.20
C ALA A 13 46.32 53.37 -48.47
N VAL A 14 47.10 52.53 -49.19
CA VAL A 14 46.78 51.13 -49.44
C VAL A 14 46.77 50.29 -48.12
N CYS A 15 47.75 50.51 -47.23
CA CYS A 15 47.78 49.89 -45.91
C CYS A 15 46.60 50.31 -45.05
N LEU A 16 46.15 51.51 -45.05
CA LEU A 16 44.99 52.01 -44.30
C LEU A 16 43.71 51.40 -44.85
N ILE A 17 43.58 51.23 -46.16
CA ILE A 17 42.41 50.54 -46.76
C ILE A 17 42.36 49.02 -46.39
N ILE A 18 43.54 48.37 -46.39
CA ILE A 18 43.63 46.97 -45.98
C ILE A 18 43.30 46.82 -44.49
N ILE A 19 43.77 47.69 -43.62
CA ILE A 19 43.47 47.70 -42.20
C ILE A 19 41.95 47.95 -41.97
N ALA A 20 41.35 48.90 -42.70
CA ALA A 20 39.92 49.19 -42.62
C ALA A 20 39.05 48.01 -43.10
N THR A 21 39.47 47.32 -44.17
CA THR A 21 38.75 46.13 -44.67
C THR A 21 38.87 44.92 -43.72
N ILE A 22 40.04 44.71 -43.13
CA ILE A 22 40.25 43.68 -42.10
C ILE A 22 39.46 43.98 -40.84
N SER A 23 39.45 45.25 -40.39
CA SER A 23 38.67 45.69 -39.27
C SER A 23 37.15 45.54 -39.47
N TRP A 24 36.67 45.88 -40.68
CA TRP A 24 35.27 45.68 -41.04
C TRP A 24 34.88 44.21 -41.14
N PHE A 25 35.79 43.33 -41.60
CA PHE A 25 35.56 41.89 -41.64
C PHE A 25 35.59 41.22 -40.22
N MET A 26 36.45 41.77 -39.31
CA MET A 26 36.50 41.29 -37.93
C MET A 26 35.35 41.85 -37.05
N LEU A 27 34.81 43.03 -37.39
CA LEU A 27 33.65 43.60 -36.65
C LEU A 27 32.30 43.17 -37.20
N LYS A 28 32.24 42.37 -38.27
CA LYS A 28 30.97 41.75 -38.64
C LYS A 28 30.49 40.84 -37.52
N PRO A 29 29.29 41.09 -36.91
CA PRO A 29 28.76 40.22 -35.89
C PRO A 29 28.64 38.81 -36.51
N LYS A 30 29.38 37.88 -35.94
CA LYS A 30 29.25 36.44 -36.26
C LYS A 30 27.85 36.08 -35.83
N ASN A 31 26.95 35.81 -36.79
CA ASN A 31 25.64 35.27 -36.49
C ASN A 31 25.87 33.91 -35.81
N GLU A 32 25.93 33.89 -34.50
CA GLU A 32 25.87 32.64 -33.73
C GLU A 32 24.51 32.06 -33.97
N GLN A 33 24.45 31.04 -34.85
CA GLN A 33 23.27 30.24 -34.99
C GLN A 33 23.04 29.54 -33.67
N THR A 34 22.05 29.98 -32.96
CA THR A 34 21.56 29.30 -31.72
C THR A 34 21.21 27.89 -32.07
N GLN A 35 22.01 26.94 -31.58
CA GLN A 35 21.68 25.50 -31.71
C GLN A 35 20.58 25.22 -30.70
N TYR A 36 19.43 24.76 -31.21
CA TYR A 36 18.32 24.32 -30.40
C TYR A 36 18.39 22.80 -30.24
N ILE A 37 18.19 22.32 -29.00
CA ILE A 37 17.94 20.92 -28.74
C ILE A 37 16.46 20.70 -29.00
N THR A 38 16.13 19.92 -30.02
CA THR A 38 14.74 19.66 -30.42
C THR A 38 14.36 18.19 -30.22
N SER A 39 13.06 17.93 -30.09
CA SER A 39 12.47 16.62 -30.13
C SER A 39 11.28 16.64 -31.08
N GLU A 40 11.10 15.57 -31.82
CA GLU A 40 9.99 15.39 -32.73
C GLU A 40 8.71 15.00 -31.99
N VAL A 41 7.57 15.54 -32.44
CA VAL A 41 6.24 15.13 -31.96
C VAL A 41 5.91 13.80 -32.59
N THR A 42 5.81 12.76 -31.75
CA THR A 42 5.53 11.38 -32.18
C THR A 42 4.25 10.85 -31.56
N ARG A 43 3.69 9.79 -32.13
CA ARG A 43 2.60 9.05 -31.50
C ARG A 43 3.18 7.95 -30.64
N ALA A 44 2.77 7.95 -29.38
CA ALA A 44 3.15 6.92 -28.43
C ALA A 44 2.03 6.69 -27.39
N ASP A 45 2.11 5.57 -26.73
CA ASP A 45 1.27 5.31 -25.56
C ASP A 45 1.83 6.08 -24.37
N ILE A 46 0.96 6.76 -23.65
CA ILE A 46 1.28 7.46 -22.41
C ILE A 46 0.40 6.96 -21.30
N GLU A 47 1.01 6.64 -20.19
CA GLU A 47 0.33 6.27 -18.96
C GLU A 47 0.77 7.18 -17.80
N ASN A 48 -0.18 7.52 -16.96
CA ASN A 48 0.07 8.17 -15.68
C ASN A 48 -0.19 7.13 -14.59
N SER A 49 0.83 6.76 -13.86
CA SER A 49 0.76 5.72 -12.85
C SER A 49 1.38 6.18 -11.53
N VAL A 50 0.86 5.64 -10.44
CA VAL A 50 1.47 5.73 -9.10
C VAL A 50 2.39 4.54 -8.94
N LEU A 51 3.66 4.84 -8.61
CA LEU A 51 4.64 3.81 -8.26
C LEU A 51 4.54 3.51 -6.77
N ALA A 52 4.39 2.25 -6.44
CA ALA A 52 4.36 1.72 -5.08
C ALA A 52 5.28 0.51 -4.97
N THR A 53 5.81 0.26 -3.78
CA THR A 53 6.48 -0.99 -3.45
C THR A 53 5.52 -1.84 -2.65
N GLY A 54 5.45 -3.13 -2.93
CA GLY A 54 4.56 -4.05 -2.22
C GLY A 54 5.22 -5.38 -1.95
N ASP A 55 4.70 -6.06 -0.94
CA ASP A 55 5.11 -7.41 -0.58
C ASP A 55 4.01 -8.40 -0.94
N LEU A 56 4.43 -9.60 -1.35
CA LEU A 56 3.54 -10.68 -1.71
C LEU A 56 3.18 -11.47 -0.46
N GLU A 57 1.90 -11.56 -0.15
CA GLU A 57 1.37 -12.37 0.93
C GLU A 57 0.50 -13.51 0.37
N ALA A 58 0.37 -14.59 1.13
CA ALA A 58 -0.63 -15.59 0.80
C ALA A 58 -2.04 -15.02 1.04
N THR A 59 -2.98 -15.25 0.14
CA THR A 59 -4.37 -14.80 0.30
C THR A 59 -4.98 -15.26 1.63
N LYS A 60 -4.57 -16.42 2.11
CA LYS A 60 -4.97 -16.96 3.42
C LYS A 60 -3.81 -17.71 4.05
N MET A 61 -3.41 -17.30 5.25
CA MET A 61 -2.39 -17.96 6.06
C MET A 61 -2.94 -18.21 7.46
N VAL A 62 -2.72 -19.41 7.98
CA VAL A 62 -3.17 -19.81 9.32
C VAL A 62 -2.01 -20.45 10.08
N SER A 63 -1.78 -19.98 11.28
CA SER A 63 -0.87 -20.63 12.23
C SER A 63 -1.61 -21.72 12.97
N VAL A 64 -1.23 -22.96 12.75
CA VAL A 64 -1.80 -24.13 13.45
C VAL A 64 -1.02 -24.34 14.73
N GLY A 65 -1.69 -24.12 15.86
CA GLY A 65 -1.09 -24.21 17.20
C GLY A 65 -1.54 -25.44 17.98
N ALA A 66 -0.80 -25.75 19.05
CA ALA A 66 -1.19 -26.77 20.02
C ALA A 66 -2.15 -26.16 21.05
N GLN A 67 -3.25 -26.88 21.35
CA GLN A 67 -4.23 -26.50 22.38
C GLN A 67 -3.97 -27.21 23.73
N VAL A 68 -3.11 -28.24 23.73
CA VAL A 68 -2.68 -28.97 24.92
C VAL A 68 -1.17 -28.99 25.02
N SER A 69 -0.69 -29.00 26.28
CA SER A 69 0.74 -29.10 26.55
C SER A 69 1.23 -30.53 26.49
N GLY A 70 2.43 -30.74 25.93
CA GLY A 70 3.05 -32.05 25.84
C GLY A 70 4.22 -32.06 24.87
N GLN A 71 4.90 -33.17 24.72
CA GLN A 71 5.96 -33.36 23.75
C GLN A 71 5.38 -33.71 22.38
N VAL A 72 5.87 -33.11 21.31
CA VAL A 72 5.53 -33.51 19.93
C VAL A 72 6.18 -34.87 19.66
N LYS A 73 5.36 -35.89 19.62
CA LYS A 73 5.81 -37.27 19.47
C LYS A 73 6.17 -37.64 18.04
N LYS A 74 5.39 -37.09 17.09
CA LYS A 74 5.58 -37.37 15.67
C LYS A 74 5.02 -36.25 14.81
N MET A 75 5.77 -35.90 13.76
CA MET A 75 5.34 -35.01 12.69
C MET A 75 5.01 -35.85 11.45
N TYR A 76 3.86 -35.57 10.81
CA TYR A 76 3.38 -36.33 9.65
C TYR A 76 3.53 -35.54 8.35
N VAL A 77 3.93 -34.28 8.41
CA VAL A 77 4.08 -33.38 7.28
C VAL A 77 5.48 -32.78 7.24
N LYS A 78 5.92 -32.41 6.04
CA LYS A 78 7.20 -31.73 5.77
C LYS A 78 6.94 -30.35 5.19
N LEU A 79 7.96 -29.52 5.22
CA LEU A 79 7.94 -28.20 4.57
C LEU A 79 7.67 -28.38 3.07
N GLY A 80 6.69 -27.64 2.55
CA GLY A 80 6.27 -27.70 1.15
C GLY A 80 5.14 -28.72 0.85
N ASP A 81 4.77 -29.60 1.80
CA ASP A 81 3.70 -30.56 1.59
C ASP A 81 2.33 -29.87 1.46
N GLN A 82 1.51 -30.35 0.53
CA GLN A 82 0.11 -29.97 0.41
C GLN A 82 -0.73 -30.81 1.36
N VAL A 83 -1.55 -30.17 2.16
CA VAL A 83 -2.44 -30.81 3.14
C VAL A 83 -3.89 -30.45 2.87
N LYS A 84 -4.80 -31.40 3.17
CA LYS A 84 -6.25 -31.19 3.11
C LYS A 84 -6.80 -30.89 4.50
N GLN A 85 -7.93 -30.20 4.56
CA GLN A 85 -8.65 -29.97 5.81
C GLN A 85 -8.92 -31.30 6.54
N GLY A 86 -8.64 -31.33 7.85
CA GLY A 86 -8.76 -32.52 8.69
C GLY A 86 -7.59 -33.50 8.61
N GLN A 87 -6.62 -33.29 7.73
CA GLN A 87 -5.41 -34.13 7.65
C GLN A 87 -4.55 -33.96 8.90
N LEU A 88 -4.04 -35.10 9.44
CA LEU A 88 -3.17 -35.11 10.61
C LEU A 88 -1.81 -34.50 10.28
N ILE A 89 -1.42 -33.47 11.04
CA ILE A 89 -0.16 -32.75 10.92
C ILE A 89 0.85 -33.24 11.93
N ALA A 90 0.46 -33.29 13.20
CA ALA A 90 1.34 -33.67 14.28
C ALA A 90 0.59 -34.39 15.40
N GLN A 91 1.31 -35.18 16.16
CA GLN A 91 0.80 -35.89 17.35
C GLN A 91 1.58 -35.46 18.59
N ILE A 92 0.87 -34.95 19.58
CA ILE A 92 1.41 -34.70 20.93
C ILE A 92 1.30 -35.97 21.73
N ASP A 93 2.19 -36.22 22.69
CA ASP A 93 2.11 -37.34 23.61
C ASP A 93 0.80 -37.28 24.41
N SER A 94 -0.03 -38.29 24.22
CA SER A 94 -1.39 -38.35 24.73
C SER A 94 -1.55 -39.22 25.99
N VAL A 95 -0.44 -39.73 26.55
CA VAL A 95 -0.52 -40.68 27.69
C VAL A 95 -1.26 -40.06 28.87
N ARG A 96 -0.99 -38.81 29.21
CA ARG A 96 -1.65 -38.09 30.31
C ARG A 96 -3.15 -37.95 30.08
N GLN A 97 -3.56 -37.51 28.87
CA GLN A 97 -4.96 -37.29 28.50
C GLN A 97 -5.74 -38.62 28.41
N GLN A 98 -5.07 -39.67 27.93
CA GLN A 98 -5.66 -41.03 27.96
C GLN A 98 -5.89 -41.53 29.37
N ASN A 99 -4.96 -41.31 30.30
CA ASN A 99 -5.14 -41.71 31.69
C ASN A 99 -6.26 -40.90 32.36
N GLU A 100 -6.34 -39.59 32.11
CA GLU A 100 -7.42 -38.73 32.60
C GLU A 100 -8.80 -39.23 32.10
N LEU A 101 -8.92 -39.54 30.81
CA LEU A 101 -10.15 -40.12 30.27
C LEU A 101 -10.53 -41.43 30.96
N LYS A 102 -9.56 -42.35 31.15
CA LYS A 102 -9.82 -43.63 31.85
C LYS A 102 -10.24 -43.40 33.32
N THR A 103 -9.68 -42.41 34.00
CA THR A 103 -10.05 -42.06 35.38
C THR A 103 -11.50 -41.60 35.43
N THR A 104 -11.90 -40.69 34.54
CA THR A 104 -13.30 -40.19 34.50
C THR A 104 -14.29 -41.33 34.12
N GLU A 105 -13.88 -42.27 33.26
CA GLU A 105 -14.68 -43.44 32.95
C GLU A 105 -14.87 -44.37 34.17
N ALA A 106 -13.82 -44.55 34.97
CA ALA A 106 -13.89 -45.35 36.20
C ALA A 106 -14.81 -44.68 37.25
N ASP A 107 -14.75 -43.36 37.37
CA ASP A 107 -15.60 -42.58 38.28
C ASP A 107 -17.08 -42.72 37.91
N ILE A 108 -17.44 -42.67 36.62
CA ILE A 108 -18.81 -42.90 36.16
C ILE A 108 -19.27 -44.31 36.49
N LYS A 109 -18.44 -45.33 36.29
CA LYS A 109 -18.77 -46.71 36.65
C LYS A 109 -19.03 -46.88 38.16
N ASN A 110 -18.20 -46.24 39.00
CA ASN A 110 -18.40 -46.23 40.43
C ASN A 110 -19.74 -45.57 40.82
N GLN A 111 -20.08 -44.42 40.26
CA GLN A 111 -21.35 -43.74 40.49
C GLN A 111 -22.55 -44.57 39.98
N GLN A 112 -22.42 -45.28 38.86
CA GLN A 112 -23.46 -46.21 38.40
C GLN A 112 -23.69 -47.35 39.36
N ALA A 113 -22.63 -47.90 39.99
CA ALA A 113 -22.78 -48.91 41.04
C ALA A 113 -23.48 -48.36 42.30
N GLN A 114 -23.16 -47.11 42.67
CA GLN A 114 -23.86 -46.42 43.75
C GLN A 114 -25.36 -46.16 43.42
N LEU A 115 -25.66 -45.79 42.15
CA LEU A 115 -27.03 -45.63 41.68
C LEU A 115 -27.81 -46.96 41.83
N ALA A 116 -27.23 -48.10 41.46
CA ALA A 116 -27.84 -49.40 41.63
C ALA A 116 -28.17 -49.72 43.09
N THR A 117 -27.28 -49.35 44.02
CA THR A 117 -27.52 -49.47 45.49
C THR A 117 -28.67 -48.55 45.94
N LYS A 118 -28.76 -47.32 45.43
CA LYS A 118 -29.86 -46.37 45.76
C LYS A 118 -31.18 -46.87 45.16
N GLN A 119 -31.18 -47.48 43.96
CA GLN A 119 -32.35 -48.11 43.36
C GLN A 119 -32.89 -49.29 44.18
N ALA A 120 -32.00 -50.13 44.72
CA ALA A 120 -32.39 -51.20 45.64
C ALA A 120 -33.00 -50.63 46.93
N THR A 121 -32.46 -49.52 47.45
CA THR A 121 -33.03 -48.84 48.62
C THR A 121 -34.39 -48.24 48.30
N LEU A 122 -34.61 -47.67 47.15
CA LEU A 122 -35.92 -47.16 46.70
C LEU A 122 -36.92 -48.28 46.61
N ALA A 123 -36.58 -49.41 45.99
CA ALA A 123 -37.47 -50.58 45.87
C ALA A 123 -37.90 -51.10 47.25
N LYS A 124 -37.00 -51.18 48.22
CA LYS A 124 -37.31 -51.50 49.63
C LYS A 124 -38.30 -50.51 50.24
N ALA A 125 -38.01 -49.20 50.14
CA ALA A 125 -38.86 -48.14 50.72
C ALA A 125 -40.24 -48.08 50.06
N GLU A 126 -40.32 -48.32 48.75
CA GLU A 126 -41.58 -48.40 48.00
C GLU A 126 -42.45 -49.62 48.44
N ALA A 127 -41.83 -50.78 48.62
CA ALA A 127 -42.54 -51.96 49.14
C ALA A 127 -43.11 -51.74 50.55
N GLU A 128 -42.31 -51.07 51.41
CA GLU A 128 -42.75 -50.72 52.76
C GLU A 128 -43.86 -49.66 52.76
N TYR A 129 -43.72 -48.60 51.96
CA TYR A 129 -44.80 -47.64 51.78
C TYR A 129 -46.09 -48.24 51.29
N ASN A 130 -46.08 -49.13 50.31
CA ASN A 130 -47.22 -49.76 49.77
C ASN A 130 -47.89 -50.73 50.81
N ARG A 131 -47.09 -51.40 51.64
CA ARG A 131 -47.57 -52.19 52.77
C ARG A 131 -48.29 -51.32 53.80
N GLN A 132 -47.64 -50.24 54.27
CA GLN A 132 -48.27 -49.36 55.27
C GLN A 132 -49.52 -48.65 54.73
N LYS A 133 -49.53 -48.28 53.45
CA LYS A 133 -50.67 -47.67 52.80
C LYS A 133 -51.90 -48.63 52.79
N ASN A 134 -51.68 -49.88 52.50
CA ASN A 134 -52.78 -50.93 52.52
C ASN A 134 -53.24 -51.19 53.93
N MET A 135 -52.34 -51.23 54.92
CA MET A 135 -52.70 -51.41 56.35
C MET A 135 -53.46 -50.21 56.91
N PHE A 136 -53.03 -48.97 56.53
CA PHE A 136 -53.72 -47.75 56.95
C PHE A 136 -55.16 -47.69 56.38
N ALA A 137 -55.35 -48.10 55.14
CA ALA A 137 -56.69 -48.21 54.51
C ALA A 137 -57.62 -49.22 55.21
N GLN A 138 -57.06 -50.09 56.05
CA GLN A 138 -57.82 -51.15 56.82
C GLN A 138 -57.78 -50.84 58.34
N ASP A 139 -57.37 -49.57 58.72
CA ASP A 139 -57.21 -49.12 60.13
C ASP A 139 -56.28 -50.05 60.97
N ALA A 140 -55.35 -50.75 60.33
CA ALA A 140 -54.44 -51.74 60.94
C ALA A 140 -53.03 -51.16 61.27
N THR A 141 -52.80 -49.84 61.07
CA THR A 141 -51.55 -49.14 61.39
C THR A 141 -51.81 -47.69 61.82
N SER A 142 -50.81 -47.01 62.51
CA SER A 142 -50.94 -45.66 62.89
C SER A 142 -50.68 -44.71 61.73
N LYS A 143 -51.26 -43.49 61.77
CA LYS A 143 -50.96 -42.40 60.82
C LYS A 143 -49.47 -42.03 60.78
N ALA A 144 -48.82 -42.04 61.97
CA ALA A 144 -47.40 -41.73 62.10
C ALA A 144 -46.50 -42.73 61.36
N GLU A 145 -46.83 -44.01 61.38
CA GLU A 145 -46.08 -45.05 60.63
C GLU A 145 -46.28 -44.93 59.13
N TYR A 146 -47.50 -44.64 58.67
CA TYR A 146 -47.78 -44.37 57.23
C TYR A 146 -46.97 -43.11 56.75
N GLU A 147 -47.02 -42.01 57.48
CA GLU A 147 -46.28 -40.77 57.12
C GLU A 147 -44.77 -41.01 57.16
N SER A 148 -44.25 -41.82 58.09
CA SER A 148 -42.83 -42.19 58.13
C SER A 148 -42.40 -42.99 56.89
N ALA A 149 -43.21 -43.99 56.48
CA ALA A 149 -42.92 -44.77 55.29
C ALA A 149 -43.01 -43.95 54.01
N LEU A 150 -43.96 -43.00 53.94
CA LEU A 150 -44.04 -42.06 52.80
C LEU A 150 -42.82 -41.14 52.75
N ALA A 151 -42.35 -40.61 53.91
CA ALA A 151 -41.16 -39.79 53.94
C ALA A 151 -39.89 -40.55 53.49
N ALA A 152 -39.72 -41.81 53.96
CA ALA A 152 -38.63 -42.67 53.55
C ALA A 152 -38.64 -42.96 52.03
N PHE A 153 -39.81 -43.22 51.46
CA PHE A 153 -39.97 -43.40 50.01
C PHE A 153 -39.59 -42.13 49.24
N LYS A 154 -40.09 -40.97 49.66
CA LYS A 154 -39.75 -39.67 49.04
C LYS A 154 -38.27 -39.34 49.11
N THR A 155 -37.62 -39.60 50.26
CA THR A 155 -36.18 -39.43 50.44
C THR A 155 -35.40 -40.36 49.50
N ALA A 156 -35.73 -41.62 49.37
CA ALA A 156 -35.06 -42.54 48.47
C ALA A 156 -35.26 -42.15 46.99
N GLN A 157 -36.44 -41.58 46.65
CA GLN A 157 -36.67 -41.02 45.32
C GLN A 157 -35.77 -39.79 45.03
N ALA A 158 -35.64 -38.90 46.02
CA ALA A 158 -34.76 -37.72 45.90
C ALA A 158 -33.26 -38.11 45.79
N ASP A 159 -32.87 -39.18 46.53
CA ASP A 159 -31.50 -39.70 46.48
C ASP A 159 -31.13 -40.19 45.07
N ILE A 160 -32.04 -40.85 44.35
CA ILE A 160 -31.84 -41.30 42.97
C ILE A 160 -31.72 -40.07 42.06
N ALA A 161 -32.55 -39.05 42.21
CA ALA A 161 -32.47 -37.83 41.42
C ALA A 161 -31.12 -37.12 41.60
N SER A 162 -30.64 -37.04 42.84
CA SER A 162 -29.31 -36.50 43.20
C SER A 162 -28.19 -37.32 42.54
N MET A 163 -28.27 -38.67 42.62
CA MET A 163 -27.23 -39.50 42.02
C MET A 163 -27.20 -39.38 40.48
N ASN A 164 -28.36 -39.31 39.82
CA ASN A 164 -28.44 -39.07 38.39
C ASN A 164 -27.79 -37.73 37.98
N ALA A 165 -28.01 -36.65 38.75
CA ALA A 165 -27.38 -35.38 38.53
C ALA A 165 -25.84 -35.43 38.66
N GLN A 166 -25.34 -36.23 39.66
CA GLN A 166 -23.89 -36.45 39.81
C GLN A 166 -23.29 -37.23 38.61
N ILE A 167 -23.99 -38.24 38.14
CA ILE A 167 -23.56 -39.01 36.94
C ILE A 167 -23.51 -38.09 35.73
N GLU A 168 -24.48 -37.20 35.54
CA GLU A 168 -24.51 -36.27 34.42
C GLU A 168 -23.35 -35.27 34.50
N GLN A 169 -23.05 -34.76 35.69
CA GLN A 169 -21.86 -33.94 35.90
C GLN A 169 -20.57 -34.68 35.53
N SER A 170 -20.42 -35.92 35.95
CA SER A 170 -19.25 -36.75 35.61
C SER A 170 -19.14 -37.06 34.10
N ARG A 171 -20.28 -37.18 33.41
CA ARG A 171 -20.33 -37.33 31.95
C ARG A 171 -19.79 -36.07 31.24
N LEU A 172 -20.13 -34.87 31.74
CA LEU A 172 -19.58 -33.61 31.22
C LEU A 172 -18.06 -33.53 31.42
N THR A 173 -17.59 -34.00 32.59
CA THR A 173 -16.13 -34.06 32.85
C THR A 173 -15.44 -35.07 31.91
N GLN A 174 -16.07 -36.24 31.65
CA GLN A 174 -15.55 -37.19 30.67
C GLN A 174 -15.52 -36.62 29.26
N ALA A 175 -16.57 -35.87 28.84
CA ALA A 175 -16.59 -35.21 27.54
C ALA A 175 -15.43 -34.25 27.36
N THR A 176 -15.15 -33.43 28.38
CA THR A 176 -13.99 -32.54 28.40
C THR A 176 -12.66 -33.30 28.30
N ALA A 177 -12.50 -34.38 29.04
CA ALA A 177 -11.29 -35.22 28.95
C ALA A 177 -11.12 -35.84 27.57
N LYS A 178 -12.22 -36.24 26.91
CA LYS A 178 -12.20 -36.74 25.55
C LYS A 178 -11.83 -35.71 24.53
N GLU A 179 -12.31 -34.45 24.66
CA GLU A 179 -11.91 -33.31 23.81
C GLU A 179 -10.43 -33.02 23.99
N ASN A 180 -9.92 -32.95 25.21
CA ASN A 180 -8.50 -32.74 25.50
C ASN A 180 -7.64 -33.85 24.86
N LEU A 181 -8.12 -35.09 24.84
CA LEU A 181 -7.45 -36.15 24.10
C LEU A 181 -7.50 -35.90 22.58
N GLY A 182 -8.59 -35.40 22.04
CA GLY A 182 -8.70 -35.00 20.63
C GLY A 182 -7.68 -33.93 20.25
N TYR A 183 -7.45 -32.94 21.11
CA TYR A 183 -6.48 -31.87 20.89
C TYR A 183 -5.00 -32.32 20.88
N THR A 184 -4.72 -33.56 21.28
CA THR A 184 -3.37 -34.14 21.10
C THR A 184 -3.07 -34.49 19.63
N GLN A 185 -4.09 -34.60 18.79
CA GLN A 185 -3.99 -34.79 17.36
C GLN A 185 -4.18 -33.45 16.66
N ILE A 186 -3.09 -32.89 16.15
CA ILE A 186 -3.12 -31.61 15.46
C ILE A 186 -3.44 -31.83 13.99
N VAL A 187 -4.58 -31.30 13.55
CA VAL A 187 -5.08 -31.43 12.19
C VAL A 187 -5.11 -30.10 11.44
N ALA A 188 -5.07 -30.17 10.12
CA ALA A 188 -5.16 -28.98 9.27
C ALA A 188 -6.56 -28.35 9.33
N PRO A 189 -6.70 -27.05 9.65
CA PRO A 189 -7.99 -26.38 9.69
C PRO A 189 -8.51 -26.00 8.30
N MET A 190 -7.66 -26.06 7.27
CA MET A 190 -7.99 -25.72 5.88
C MET A 190 -7.04 -26.45 4.92
N ASP A 191 -7.44 -26.49 3.65
CA ASP A 191 -6.54 -26.91 2.57
C ASP A 191 -5.45 -25.89 2.35
N GLY A 192 -4.21 -26.33 2.12
CA GLY A 192 -3.09 -25.44 1.88
C GLY A 192 -1.75 -26.13 1.85
N THR A 193 -0.69 -25.37 1.73
CA THR A 193 0.70 -25.82 1.74
C THR A 193 1.37 -25.48 3.06
N VAL A 194 2.18 -26.38 3.59
CA VAL A 194 3.01 -26.12 4.79
C VAL A 194 4.14 -25.18 4.42
N VAL A 195 4.05 -23.91 4.87
CA VAL A 195 5.03 -22.87 4.54
C VAL A 195 6.10 -22.69 5.62
N ALA A 196 5.83 -23.13 6.85
CA ALA A 196 6.80 -23.12 7.91
C ALA A 196 6.48 -24.21 8.95
N ILE A 197 7.52 -24.87 9.46
CA ILE A 197 7.47 -25.74 10.64
C ILE A 197 8.18 -24.97 11.76
N VAL A 198 7.42 -24.63 12.80
CA VAL A 198 7.92 -23.82 13.93
C VAL A 198 8.38 -24.71 15.07
N THR A 199 7.70 -25.86 15.26
CA THR A 199 8.01 -26.82 16.33
C THR A 199 8.40 -28.15 15.71
N GLU A 200 9.55 -28.70 16.14
CA GLU A 200 10.11 -29.95 15.63
C GLU A 200 9.65 -31.16 16.46
N GLU A 201 9.82 -32.37 15.89
CA GLU A 201 9.58 -33.62 16.59
C GLU A 201 10.52 -33.74 17.80
N GLY A 202 9.98 -34.16 18.93
CA GLY A 202 10.70 -34.25 20.21
C GLY A 202 10.65 -32.99 21.07
N GLN A 203 10.24 -31.85 20.53
CA GLN A 203 10.12 -30.60 21.28
C GLN A 203 8.89 -30.59 22.18
N THR A 204 9.02 -30.04 23.39
CA THR A 204 7.90 -29.90 24.34
C THR A 204 7.26 -28.53 24.14
N VAL A 205 5.92 -28.53 23.99
CA VAL A 205 5.10 -27.33 23.84
C VAL A 205 4.29 -27.09 25.11
N ASN A 206 4.12 -25.82 25.49
CA ASN A 206 3.34 -25.42 26.64
C ASN A 206 2.19 -24.48 26.20
N ALA A 207 0.97 -24.99 26.21
CA ALA A 207 -0.24 -24.28 25.80
C ALA A 207 -0.91 -23.47 26.94
N ASN A 208 -0.36 -23.46 28.15
CA ASN A 208 -1.00 -22.79 29.29
C ASN A 208 -0.94 -21.27 29.25
N GLN A 209 0.07 -20.68 28.59
CA GLN A 209 0.29 -19.22 28.52
C GLN A 209 -0.06 -18.65 27.16
N SER A 210 0.27 -19.35 26.08
CA SER A 210 -0.04 -18.98 24.71
C SER A 210 -0.08 -20.25 23.87
N ALA A 211 -0.96 -20.32 22.87
CA ALA A 211 -1.00 -21.45 21.94
C ALA A 211 0.29 -21.45 21.08
N PRO A 212 1.26 -22.35 21.32
CA PRO A 212 2.48 -22.38 20.54
C PRO A 212 2.17 -22.87 19.12
N THR A 213 2.65 -22.14 18.11
CA THR A 213 2.50 -22.53 16.72
C THR A 213 3.33 -23.77 16.41
N ILE A 214 2.73 -24.77 15.79
CA ILE A 214 3.39 -25.99 15.32
C ILE A 214 3.81 -25.81 13.85
N VAL A 215 2.84 -25.47 12.97
CA VAL A 215 3.10 -25.21 11.57
C VAL A 215 2.31 -23.99 11.09
N LYS A 216 2.78 -23.34 10.02
CA LYS A 216 2.03 -22.34 9.28
C LYS A 216 1.56 -22.94 7.97
N LEU A 217 0.26 -22.86 7.71
CA LEU A 217 -0.39 -23.27 6.47
C LEU A 217 -0.75 -22.03 5.66
N ALA A 218 -0.51 -22.06 4.37
CA ALA A 218 -0.87 -20.97 3.47
C ALA A 218 -1.50 -21.50 2.18
N LYS A 219 -2.44 -20.75 1.63
CA LYS A 219 -2.99 -20.98 0.30
C LYS A 219 -2.17 -20.20 -0.70
N LEU A 220 -1.43 -20.91 -1.57
CA LEU A 220 -0.47 -20.33 -2.51
C LEU A 220 -0.98 -20.24 -3.95
N ASP A 221 -2.15 -20.75 -4.27
CA ASP A 221 -2.76 -20.72 -5.61
C ASP A 221 -3.03 -19.28 -6.08
N THR A 222 -3.35 -18.41 -5.12
CA THR A 222 -3.57 -16.99 -5.33
C THR A 222 -2.75 -16.23 -4.30
N MET A 223 -2.01 -15.24 -4.73
CA MET A 223 -1.22 -14.36 -3.87
C MET A 223 -1.90 -12.99 -3.79
N THR A 224 -1.86 -12.38 -2.64
CA THR A 224 -2.28 -10.98 -2.45
C THR A 224 -1.03 -10.10 -2.39
N ILE A 225 -1.01 -9.05 -3.19
CA ILE A 225 0.04 -8.04 -3.11
C ILE A 225 -0.48 -6.88 -2.28
N LYS A 226 0.31 -6.51 -1.28
CA LYS A 226 0.06 -5.40 -0.37
C LYS A 226 1.00 -4.26 -0.73
N ALA A 227 0.54 -3.36 -1.60
CA ALA A 227 1.34 -2.26 -2.12
C ALA A 227 1.21 -1.01 -1.24
N GLN A 228 2.32 -0.47 -0.79
CA GLN A 228 2.39 0.72 0.06
C GLN A 228 2.36 1.99 -0.79
N ILE A 229 1.27 2.74 -0.69
CA ILE A 229 1.04 3.99 -1.41
C ILE A 229 1.28 5.16 -0.45
N SER A 230 1.98 6.19 -0.92
CA SER A 230 2.17 7.44 -0.18
C SER A 230 0.82 8.14 0.08
N GLU A 231 0.70 8.81 1.24
CA GLU A 231 -0.45 9.67 1.57
C GLU A 231 -0.76 10.71 0.48
N ALA A 232 0.26 11.23 -0.22
CA ALA A 232 0.09 12.21 -1.28
C ALA A 232 -0.61 11.64 -2.54
N ASP A 233 -0.55 10.33 -2.76
CA ASP A 233 -1.06 9.67 -3.95
C ASP A 233 -2.30 8.82 -3.68
N VAL A 234 -2.57 8.42 -2.43
CA VAL A 234 -3.72 7.57 -2.08
C VAL A 234 -5.06 8.16 -2.51
N MET A 235 -5.21 9.49 -2.45
CA MET A 235 -6.43 10.18 -2.86
C MET A 235 -6.74 10.09 -4.37
N LYS A 236 -5.77 9.65 -5.19
CA LYS A 236 -5.91 9.48 -6.64
C LYS A 236 -6.22 8.04 -7.03
N VAL A 237 -6.09 7.12 -6.08
CA VAL A 237 -6.21 5.68 -6.30
C VAL A 237 -7.62 5.23 -5.92
N GLU A 238 -8.30 4.57 -6.85
CA GLU A 238 -9.67 4.08 -6.70
C GLU A 238 -9.71 2.56 -6.92
N GLU A 239 -10.68 1.91 -6.28
CA GLU A 239 -10.94 0.49 -6.49
C GLU A 239 -11.32 0.21 -7.96
N GLY A 240 -10.90 -0.95 -8.47
CA GLY A 240 -11.15 -1.35 -9.85
C GLY A 240 -10.14 -0.83 -10.88
N GLN A 241 -9.18 0.01 -10.49
CA GLN A 241 -8.11 0.47 -11.39
C GLN A 241 -7.21 -0.69 -11.81
N LYS A 242 -6.71 -0.60 -13.05
CA LYS A 242 -5.72 -1.54 -13.57
C LYS A 242 -4.38 -1.34 -12.88
N VAL A 243 -3.77 -2.45 -12.51
CA VAL A 243 -2.45 -2.49 -11.89
C VAL A 243 -1.57 -3.44 -12.68
N TYR A 244 -0.32 -3.09 -12.86
CA TYR A 244 0.69 -4.07 -13.22
C TYR A 244 1.84 -4.04 -12.24
N PHE A 245 2.47 -5.17 -12.09
CA PHE A 245 3.63 -5.28 -11.20
C PHE A 245 4.73 -6.10 -11.84
N THR A 246 5.94 -5.87 -11.36
CA THR A 246 7.13 -6.65 -11.67
C THR A 246 7.79 -7.09 -10.37
N THR A 247 8.40 -8.27 -10.36
CA THR A 247 9.19 -8.72 -9.22
C THR A 247 10.66 -8.40 -9.45
N LEU A 248 11.42 -8.16 -8.38
CA LEU A 248 12.85 -7.84 -8.49
C LEU A 248 13.66 -8.88 -9.27
N GLY A 249 13.27 -10.15 -9.20
CA GLY A 249 13.92 -11.22 -9.95
C GLY A 249 13.54 -11.31 -11.43
N ASN A 250 12.48 -10.62 -11.87
CA ASN A 250 12.01 -10.63 -13.26
C ASN A 250 11.32 -9.31 -13.59
N SER A 251 12.13 -8.25 -13.72
CA SER A 251 11.67 -6.88 -13.98
C SER A 251 11.09 -6.69 -15.38
N GLU A 252 11.39 -7.57 -16.34
CA GLU A 252 10.90 -7.46 -17.72
C GLU A 252 9.46 -7.99 -17.88
N LYS A 253 9.05 -8.94 -17.06
CA LYS A 253 7.73 -9.57 -17.17
C LYS A 253 6.68 -8.78 -16.36
N LYS A 254 5.91 -7.94 -17.06
CA LYS A 254 4.74 -7.27 -16.47
C LYS A 254 3.62 -8.29 -16.25
N ARG A 255 3.08 -8.33 -15.03
CA ARG A 255 1.88 -9.10 -14.67
C ARG A 255 0.78 -8.11 -14.35
N TYR A 256 -0.40 -8.31 -14.94
CA TYR A 256 -1.54 -7.41 -14.79
C TYR A 256 -2.53 -7.96 -13.79
N ALA A 257 -3.12 -7.06 -13.03
CA ALA A 257 -4.17 -7.34 -12.06
C ALA A 257 -5.13 -6.15 -11.96
N THR A 258 -6.14 -6.28 -11.12
CA THR A 258 -7.09 -5.20 -10.82
C THR A 258 -7.03 -4.91 -9.32
N LEU A 259 -6.98 -3.64 -8.98
CA LEU A 259 -7.00 -3.19 -7.60
C LEU A 259 -8.33 -3.60 -6.94
N ARG A 260 -8.24 -4.39 -5.88
CA ARG A 260 -9.41 -4.87 -5.15
C ARG A 260 -9.90 -3.85 -4.14
N GLN A 261 -8.97 -3.28 -3.37
CA GLN A 261 -9.29 -2.41 -2.25
C GLN A 261 -8.08 -1.56 -1.86
N VAL A 262 -8.36 -0.37 -1.33
CA VAL A 262 -7.38 0.45 -0.60
C VAL A 262 -7.78 0.43 0.87
N GLU A 263 -6.85 0.09 1.76
CA GLU A 263 -7.12 0.07 3.20
C GLU A 263 -7.43 1.51 3.70
N PRO A 264 -8.49 1.69 4.50
CA PRO A 264 -8.90 3.02 4.98
C PRO A 264 -7.98 3.59 6.05
N ALA A 265 -7.11 2.77 6.64
CA ALA A 265 -6.18 3.14 7.69
C ALA A 265 -4.74 2.78 7.32
N PRO A 266 -3.76 3.57 7.75
CA PRO A 266 -2.35 3.25 7.56
C PRO A 266 -1.94 2.08 8.44
N GLU A 267 -0.91 1.34 8.02
CA GLU A 267 -0.39 0.18 8.76
C GLU A 267 0.08 0.53 10.18
N SER A 268 0.53 1.77 10.38
CA SER A 268 0.98 2.29 11.69
C SER A 268 -0.09 2.25 12.78
N ILE A 269 -1.38 2.19 12.43
CA ILE A 269 -2.48 2.13 13.42
C ILE A 269 -2.42 0.88 14.31
N ASN A 270 -1.86 -0.22 13.78
CA ASN A 270 -1.73 -1.48 14.50
C ASN A 270 -0.49 -1.54 15.42
N THR A 271 0.43 -0.58 15.30
CA THR A 271 1.72 -0.57 16.02
C THR A 271 1.74 0.36 17.25
N GLU A 272 0.65 1.07 17.53
CA GLU A 272 0.59 2.06 18.65
C GLU A 272 0.70 1.47 20.06
N THR A 273 0.80 0.16 20.24
CA THR A 273 0.73 -0.44 21.58
C THR A 273 2.11 -0.62 22.26
N SER A 274 3.23 -0.23 21.71
CA SER A 274 4.55 -0.64 22.26
C SER A 274 5.65 0.40 22.37
N SER A 275 5.45 1.68 22.05
CA SER A 275 6.58 2.62 22.11
C SER A 275 6.31 3.87 22.92
N ASN A 276 6.65 3.76 24.20
CA ASN A 276 6.98 4.90 25.06
C ASN A 276 8.42 5.38 24.75
N SER A 277 8.76 5.57 23.48
CA SER A 277 10.02 6.15 23.05
C SER A 277 9.74 7.41 22.23
N SER A 278 9.92 8.54 22.91
CA SER A 278 9.96 9.89 22.36
C SER A 278 11.12 10.07 21.39
N SER A 279 10.99 9.56 20.18
CA SER A 279 11.77 9.99 19.04
C SER A 279 10.81 10.48 17.97
N SER A 280 10.70 11.80 17.85
CA SER A 280 9.97 12.51 16.81
C SER A 280 10.71 12.38 15.45
N SER A 281 10.80 11.17 14.91
CA SER A 281 11.05 10.98 13.49
C SER A 281 9.66 11.02 12.82
N SER A 282 9.42 12.00 11.98
CA SER A 282 8.25 12.06 11.10
C SER A 282 8.31 10.84 10.18
N THR A 283 7.69 9.75 10.62
CA THR A 283 7.58 8.53 9.82
C THR A 283 6.61 8.83 8.68
N ALA A 284 7.02 8.62 7.44
CA ALA A 284 6.13 8.77 6.29
C ALA A 284 4.93 7.83 6.44
N ILE A 285 3.73 8.35 6.17
CA ILE A 285 2.48 7.61 6.27
C ILE A 285 2.23 6.92 4.93
N TYR A 286 2.02 5.59 4.99
CA TYR A 286 1.69 4.76 3.84
C TYR A 286 0.35 4.07 4.05
N TYR A 287 -0.41 3.95 2.97
CA TYR A 287 -1.67 3.22 2.89
C TYR A 287 -1.48 1.98 2.03
N ASN A 288 -2.14 0.88 2.38
CA ASN A 288 -2.00 -0.35 1.64
C ASN A 288 -3.08 -0.48 0.56
N ALA A 289 -2.63 -0.73 -0.66
CA ALA A 289 -3.48 -1.13 -1.77
C ALA A 289 -3.35 -2.64 -1.98
N LEU A 290 -4.47 -3.33 -1.99
CA LEU A 290 -4.56 -4.78 -2.05
C LEU A 290 -5.07 -5.23 -3.41
N PHE A 291 -4.40 -6.19 -4.02
CA PHE A 291 -4.87 -6.86 -5.23
C PHE A 291 -4.40 -8.31 -5.29
N ASP A 292 -5.22 -9.15 -5.88
CA ASP A 292 -4.99 -10.59 -5.94
C ASP A 292 -4.43 -10.98 -7.31
N VAL A 293 -3.49 -11.92 -7.29
CA VAL A 293 -2.79 -12.40 -8.48
C VAL A 293 -2.78 -13.92 -8.49
N PRO A 294 -3.17 -14.57 -9.58
CA PRO A 294 -3.03 -16.03 -9.71
C PRO A 294 -1.55 -16.43 -9.75
N ASN A 295 -1.23 -17.54 -9.11
CA ASN A 295 0.11 -18.11 -9.01
C ASN A 295 0.18 -19.50 -9.65
N ASP A 296 -0.36 -19.63 -10.86
CA ASP A 296 -0.46 -20.92 -11.57
C ASP A 296 0.91 -21.55 -11.84
N ASP A 297 1.93 -20.70 -12.00
CA ASP A 297 3.32 -21.14 -12.25
C ASP A 297 4.09 -21.47 -10.94
N GLY A 298 3.51 -21.25 -9.77
CA GLY A 298 4.11 -21.51 -8.44
C GLY A 298 5.40 -20.73 -8.16
N LYS A 299 5.69 -19.70 -8.97
CA LYS A 299 6.94 -18.91 -8.87
C LYS A 299 6.85 -17.76 -7.88
N LEU A 300 5.64 -17.30 -7.60
CA LEU A 300 5.41 -16.26 -6.60
C LEU A 300 5.48 -16.90 -5.21
N ARG A 301 6.30 -16.32 -4.33
CA ARG A 301 6.49 -16.78 -2.96
C ARG A 301 6.11 -15.69 -1.97
N ILE A 302 5.78 -16.08 -0.76
CA ILE A 302 5.51 -15.18 0.36
C ILE A 302 6.75 -14.33 0.62
N ASP A 303 6.55 -13.07 1.01
CA ASP A 303 7.58 -12.05 1.32
C ASP A 303 8.47 -11.67 0.11
N MET A 304 8.04 -11.97 -1.13
CA MET A 304 8.70 -11.41 -2.32
C MET A 304 8.28 -9.94 -2.48
N THR A 305 9.26 -9.08 -2.76
CA THR A 305 9.00 -7.68 -3.04
C THR A 305 8.64 -7.48 -4.52
N ALA A 306 7.61 -6.69 -4.76
CA ALA A 306 7.15 -6.29 -6.07
C ALA A 306 7.17 -4.76 -6.25
N GLN A 307 7.55 -4.31 -7.44
CA GLN A 307 7.28 -2.94 -7.88
C GLN A 307 5.91 -2.90 -8.55
N VAL A 308 5.05 -2.05 -8.03
CA VAL A 308 3.64 -1.96 -8.41
C VAL A 308 3.39 -0.62 -9.08
N TYR A 309 2.71 -0.65 -10.24
CA TYR A 309 2.29 0.52 -11.00
C TYR A 309 0.78 0.53 -11.07
N ILE A 310 0.14 1.47 -10.38
CA ILE A 310 -1.31 1.66 -10.39
C ILE A 310 -1.62 2.68 -11.48
N ILE A 311 -2.36 2.27 -12.52
CA ILE A 311 -2.65 3.10 -13.68
C ILE A 311 -3.82 4.03 -13.34
N LEU A 312 -3.53 5.32 -13.21
CA LEU A 312 -4.54 6.35 -12.97
C LEU A 312 -5.26 6.74 -14.26
N ALA A 313 -4.51 6.86 -15.35
CA ALA A 313 -5.04 7.17 -16.66
C ALA A 313 -4.08 6.69 -17.76
N GLU A 314 -4.62 6.20 -18.87
CA GLU A 314 -3.87 5.77 -20.04
C GLU A 314 -4.43 6.42 -21.31
N ALA A 315 -3.56 6.76 -22.25
CA ALA A 315 -3.96 7.16 -23.60
C ALA A 315 -3.09 6.44 -24.61
N LYS A 316 -3.71 5.67 -25.51
CA LYS A 316 -3.03 4.91 -26.54
C LYS A 316 -2.92 5.69 -27.83
N ASN A 317 -1.81 5.55 -28.54
CA ASN A 317 -1.56 6.22 -29.82
C ASN A 317 -1.79 7.74 -29.77
N ALA A 318 -1.44 8.38 -28.66
CA ALA A 318 -1.59 9.81 -28.46
C ALA A 318 -0.37 10.58 -29.02
N LEU A 319 -0.58 11.83 -29.49
CA LEU A 319 0.53 12.71 -29.79
C LEU A 319 1.26 13.06 -28.51
N THR A 320 2.55 12.78 -28.45
CA THR A 320 3.37 12.97 -27.25
C THR A 320 4.56 13.86 -27.55
N ILE A 321 4.92 14.66 -26.55
CA ILE A 321 6.12 15.48 -26.53
C ILE A 321 6.84 15.26 -25.18
N PRO A 322 8.16 15.46 -25.10
CA PRO A 322 8.84 15.49 -23.82
C PRO A 322 8.28 16.62 -22.93
N ALA A 323 8.02 16.32 -21.65
CA ALA A 323 7.45 17.29 -20.71
C ALA A 323 8.36 18.55 -20.54
N ALA A 324 9.68 18.42 -20.79
CA ALA A 324 10.63 19.52 -20.76
C ALA A 324 10.35 20.59 -21.85
N ALA A 325 9.62 20.26 -22.92
CA ALA A 325 9.23 21.22 -23.95
C ALA A 325 8.11 22.17 -23.49
N LEU A 326 7.39 21.79 -22.43
CA LEU A 326 6.29 22.58 -21.87
C LEU A 326 6.83 23.78 -21.10
N GLN A 327 6.62 24.98 -21.61
CA GLN A 327 6.85 26.18 -20.85
C GLN A 327 5.59 26.48 -20.02
N THR A 328 5.67 26.25 -18.71
CA THR A 328 4.65 26.76 -17.78
C THR A 328 4.64 28.26 -17.87
N SER A 329 3.50 28.84 -18.26
CA SER A 329 3.29 30.28 -18.19
C SER A 329 3.25 30.68 -16.71
N ASN A 330 4.41 30.93 -16.13
CA ASN A 330 4.55 31.44 -14.76
C ASN A 330 4.03 32.88 -14.72
N ARG A 331 2.70 33.04 -14.78
CA ARG A 331 1.99 34.31 -14.57
C ARG A 331 1.60 34.45 -13.11
N THR A 332 2.49 34.07 -12.21
CA THR A 332 2.19 34.26 -10.80
C THR A 332 3.42 34.76 -10.07
N GLN A 333 3.18 35.91 -9.44
CA GLN A 333 3.99 36.48 -8.36
C GLN A 333 5.28 37.30 -8.76
N ARG A 334 5.02 38.37 -9.47
CA ARG A 334 5.63 39.65 -9.01
C ARG A 334 4.72 40.23 -7.91
N SER A 335 4.60 39.55 -6.81
CA SER A 335 4.14 40.16 -5.54
C SER A 335 5.34 40.86 -4.95
N GLY A 336 5.27 42.21 -4.97
CA GLY A 336 6.33 43.06 -4.48
C GLY A 336 6.65 42.77 -3.03
N ASN A 337 7.91 42.60 -2.79
CA ASN A 337 8.53 42.78 -1.49
C ASN A 337 8.36 44.25 -1.08
N LYS A 338 7.31 44.58 -0.34
CA LYS A 338 7.21 45.80 0.44
C LYS A 338 7.63 45.47 1.85
N ASN A 339 8.87 45.83 2.13
CA ASN A 339 9.41 46.00 3.47
C ASN A 339 8.43 46.86 4.29
N SER A 340 7.79 46.27 5.27
CA SER A 340 7.06 46.98 6.30
C SER A 340 8.05 47.51 7.36
N ASN A 341 8.23 48.82 7.38
CA ASN A 341 8.62 49.45 8.63
C ASN A 341 7.59 50.53 9.00
N ALA A 342 7.17 50.44 10.22
CA ALA A 342 6.10 51.18 10.84
C ALA A 342 6.36 52.70 10.90
N SER A 343 5.34 53.50 10.80
CA SER A 343 4.90 54.44 11.85
C SER A 343 3.77 55.31 11.35
N ALA A 344 2.87 55.54 12.23
CA ALA A 344 1.66 56.33 12.09
C ALA A 344 1.93 57.80 11.72
N SER A 345 1.11 58.41 10.91
CA SER A 345 0.35 59.60 11.27
C SER A 345 -0.55 60.06 10.10
N THR A 346 -1.70 60.47 10.47
CA THR A 346 -2.77 61.19 9.83
C THR A 346 -2.30 62.38 8.99
N THR A 347 -2.85 62.62 7.77
CA THR A 347 -3.56 63.84 7.39
C THR A 347 -3.97 63.81 5.91
N GLN A 348 -5.20 64.24 5.66
CA GLN A 348 -5.83 64.49 4.37
C GLN A 348 -5.05 65.57 3.55
N SER A 349 -4.99 65.42 2.22
CA SER A 349 -5.40 66.51 1.31
C SER A 349 -5.43 66.06 -0.15
N ASN A 350 -6.40 66.60 -0.84
CA ASN A 350 -6.69 66.59 -2.27
C ASN A 350 -5.54 67.04 -3.14
N GLY A 351 -5.39 66.49 -4.35
CA GLY A 351 -4.48 67.04 -5.34
C GLY A 351 -4.45 66.25 -6.64
N THR A 352 -5.27 66.61 -7.56
CA THR A 352 -5.28 66.21 -8.99
C THR A 352 -3.93 66.55 -9.63
N GLN A 353 -3.18 65.59 -10.14
CA GLN A 353 -2.13 65.88 -11.14
C GLN A 353 -2.04 64.78 -12.20
N LYS A 354 -2.34 65.18 -13.42
CA LYS A 354 -2.00 64.51 -14.68
C LYS A 354 -0.48 64.27 -14.71
N ASN A 355 -0.06 63.05 -14.99
CA ASN A 355 1.32 62.83 -15.40
C ASN A 355 1.38 62.03 -16.69
N GLN A 356 1.93 62.65 -17.69
CA GLN A 356 2.21 62.14 -19.02
C GLN A 356 3.25 61.01 -18.93
N SER A 357 2.93 59.91 -19.57
CA SER A 357 3.81 58.78 -19.72
C SER A 357 4.91 59.07 -20.73
N ASN A 358 6.13 59.03 -20.30
CA ASN A 358 7.31 58.98 -21.12
C ASN A 358 7.47 57.56 -21.72
N LYS A 359 7.27 57.42 -23.03
CA LYS A 359 7.59 56.22 -23.82
C LYS A 359 9.08 56.31 -24.17
N ASN A 360 9.92 55.54 -23.55
CA ASN A 360 11.11 54.98 -24.17
C ASN A 360 11.51 53.72 -23.42
N GLY A 361 11.13 52.59 -23.97
CA GLY A 361 11.56 51.26 -23.59
C GLY A 361 11.64 50.44 -24.88
N THR A 362 12.86 50.22 -25.33
CA THR A 362 13.24 49.40 -26.49
C THR A 362 12.50 48.04 -26.41
N GLY A 363 11.57 47.86 -27.31
CA GLY A 363 10.71 46.68 -27.35
C GLY A 363 11.50 45.45 -27.77
N ASN A 364 11.63 44.51 -26.87
CA ASN A 364 11.82 43.11 -27.23
C ASN A 364 10.47 42.62 -27.80
N ASN A 365 10.41 42.45 -29.10
CA ASN A 365 9.22 42.01 -29.84
C ASN A 365 8.98 40.52 -29.56
N SER A 366 8.53 40.21 -28.34
CA SER A 366 8.06 38.88 -27.98
C SER A 366 6.72 38.66 -28.69
N GLU A 367 6.73 37.98 -29.82
CA GLU A 367 5.50 37.52 -30.50
C GLU A 367 4.57 36.91 -29.48
N ARG A 368 3.39 37.49 -29.34
CA ARG A 368 2.34 36.88 -28.53
C ARG A 368 2.03 35.50 -29.08
N PRO A 369 2.01 34.45 -28.25
CA PRO A 369 1.66 33.12 -28.74
C PRO A 369 0.27 33.16 -29.38
N GLU A 370 0.15 32.49 -30.50
CA GLU A 370 -1.13 32.28 -31.17
C GLU A 370 -2.14 31.67 -30.17
N ARG A 371 -3.23 32.38 -29.87
CA ARG A 371 -4.19 31.93 -28.86
C ARG A 371 -5.02 30.78 -29.42
N LEU A 372 -4.93 29.64 -28.78
CA LEU A 372 -5.78 28.49 -29.05
C LEU A 372 -7.23 28.84 -28.65
N GLN A 373 -8.15 28.82 -29.59
CA GLN A 373 -9.60 28.95 -29.30
C GLN A 373 -10.08 27.55 -28.82
N LEU A 374 -10.34 27.45 -27.53
CA LEU A 374 -10.86 26.23 -26.90
C LEU A 374 -12.34 26.06 -27.19
N THR A 375 -12.74 24.87 -27.57
CA THR A 375 -14.16 24.48 -27.67
C THR A 375 -14.81 24.42 -26.28
N ALA A 376 -16.13 24.33 -26.22
CA ALA A 376 -16.85 24.23 -24.94
C ALA A 376 -16.42 22.98 -24.13
N ASP A 377 -16.24 21.85 -24.82
CA ASP A 377 -15.81 20.59 -24.20
C ASP A 377 -14.38 20.66 -23.69
N GLU A 378 -13.48 21.30 -24.45
CA GLU A 378 -12.08 21.50 -24.04
C GLU A 378 -11.96 22.41 -22.81
N LYS A 379 -12.82 23.43 -22.70
CA LYS A 379 -12.90 24.29 -21.51
C LYS A 379 -13.35 23.49 -20.29
N ALA A 380 -14.36 22.64 -20.45
CA ALA A 380 -14.84 21.77 -19.37
C ALA A 380 -13.74 20.80 -18.88
N LEU A 381 -12.90 20.26 -19.79
CA LEU A 381 -11.75 19.41 -19.41
C LEU A 381 -10.70 20.21 -18.62
N VAL A 382 -10.46 21.48 -18.97
CA VAL A 382 -9.54 22.36 -18.25
C VAL A 382 -10.08 22.73 -16.87
N GLU A 383 -11.39 23.01 -16.75
CA GLU A 383 -12.05 23.32 -15.47
C GLU A 383 -12.08 22.10 -14.54
N GLN A 384 -12.21 20.89 -15.09
CA GLN A 384 -12.12 19.63 -14.34
C GLN A 384 -10.68 19.23 -13.95
N GLY A 385 -9.67 20.02 -14.38
CA GLY A 385 -8.26 19.69 -14.15
C GLY A 385 -7.73 18.50 -14.94
N LYS A 386 -8.51 17.96 -15.91
CA LYS A 386 -8.11 16.85 -16.79
C LYS A 386 -7.24 17.27 -17.97
N ALA A 387 -7.23 18.56 -18.30
CA ALA A 387 -6.36 19.15 -19.31
C ALA A 387 -5.79 20.48 -18.83
N SER A 388 -4.69 20.92 -19.40
CA SER A 388 -4.05 22.20 -19.10
C SER A 388 -3.58 22.89 -20.37
N VAL A 389 -3.58 24.24 -20.38
CA VAL A 389 -3.06 25.00 -21.51
C VAL A 389 -1.60 25.36 -21.21
N ALA A 390 -0.70 24.94 -22.10
CA ALA A 390 0.72 25.23 -22.01
C ALA A 390 1.21 25.95 -23.28
N VAL A 391 2.42 26.48 -23.24
CA VAL A 391 3.08 27.10 -24.38
C VAL A 391 4.30 26.25 -24.75
N VAL A 392 4.44 25.96 -26.05
CA VAL A 392 5.56 25.21 -26.60
C VAL A 392 6.24 26.08 -27.67
N ARG A 393 7.57 25.98 -27.77
CA ARG A 393 8.33 26.56 -28.87
C ARG A 393 8.53 25.50 -29.93
N VAL A 394 8.12 25.81 -31.13
CA VAL A 394 8.29 24.94 -32.31
C VAL A 394 9.34 25.56 -33.23
N LEU A 395 10.26 24.73 -33.71
CA LEU A 395 11.26 25.10 -34.70
C LEU A 395 10.63 24.98 -36.09
N GLN A 396 10.66 26.05 -36.86
CA GLN A 396 10.21 26.06 -38.25
C GLN A 396 11.36 25.65 -39.20
N ALA A 397 11.02 25.27 -40.43
CA ALA A 397 11.99 24.87 -41.44
C ALA A 397 13.02 25.97 -41.83
N ASP A 398 12.67 27.24 -41.55
CA ASP A 398 13.54 28.42 -41.75
C ASP A 398 14.42 28.73 -40.54
N ASN A 399 14.52 27.80 -39.56
CA ASN A 399 15.28 27.97 -38.32
C ASN A 399 14.72 29.07 -37.39
N THR A 400 13.51 29.53 -37.62
CA THR A 400 12.83 30.47 -36.72
C THR A 400 12.04 29.72 -35.67
N THR A 401 11.89 30.33 -34.47
CA THR A 401 11.13 29.73 -33.38
C THR A 401 9.75 30.37 -33.26
N LYS A 402 8.69 29.59 -33.31
CA LYS A 402 7.32 30.05 -33.11
C LYS A 402 6.75 29.52 -31.80
N ARG A 403 6.12 30.41 -30.99
CA ARG A 403 5.42 30.02 -29.78
C ARG A 403 3.98 29.62 -30.12
N LYS A 404 3.60 28.37 -29.84
CA LYS A 404 2.25 27.86 -29.99
C LYS A 404 1.64 27.53 -28.63
N GLN A 405 0.36 27.87 -28.44
CA GLN A 405 -0.41 27.36 -27.32
C GLN A 405 -0.91 25.96 -27.65
N VAL A 406 -0.75 25.04 -26.71
CA VAL A 406 -1.15 23.64 -26.84
C VAL A 406 -2.08 23.25 -25.70
N LEU A 407 -3.05 22.40 -25.97
CA LEU A 407 -3.86 21.77 -24.98
C LEU A 407 -3.19 20.44 -24.59
N VAL A 408 -2.76 20.34 -23.35
CA VAL A 408 -2.06 19.17 -22.79
C VAL A 408 -3.06 18.38 -21.96
N GLY A 409 -3.18 17.08 -22.24
CA GLY A 409 -3.95 16.12 -21.45
C GLY A 409 -3.09 15.48 -20.35
N LEU A 410 -2.83 14.18 -20.51
CA LEU A 410 -2.01 13.43 -19.56
C LEU A 410 -0.56 13.93 -19.57
N ASN A 411 0.02 14.04 -18.38
CA ASN A 411 1.42 14.40 -18.19
C ASN A 411 2.03 13.55 -17.06
N ASN A 412 3.00 12.71 -17.41
CA ASN A 412 3.70 11.84 -16.46
C ASN A 412 5.09 12.37 -16.05
N ARG A 413 5.35 13.69 -16.24
CA ARG A 413 6.61 14.39 -15.97
C ARG A 413 7.78 14.05 -16.90
N VAL A 414 7.71 12.98 -17.67
CA VAL A 414 8.68 12.60 -18.70
C VAL A 414 8.15 12.97 -20.08
N THR A 415 6.92 12.57 -20.36
CA THR A 415 6.19 12.86 -21.59
C THR A 415 4.85 13.52 -21.29
N ALA A 416 4.35 14.29 -22.21
CA ALA A 416 3.05 14.94 -22.12
C ALA A 416 2.22 14.68 -23.37
N GLN A 417 0.96 14.35 -23.20
CA GLN A 417 -0.01 14.18 -24.27
C GLN A 417 -0.43 15.54 -24.79
N VAL A 418 -0.39 15.73 -26.11
CA VAL A 418 -0.94 16.90 -26.78
C VAL A 418 -2.29 16.53 -27.39
N LEU A 419 -3.35 17.13 -26.86
CA LEU A 419 -4.71 16.95 -27.38
C LEU A 419 -4.94 17.83 -28.61
N ARG A 420 -4.36 19.04 -28.64
CA ARG A 420 -4.50 20.00 -29.74
C ARG A 420 -3.37 21.03 -29.74
N GLY A 421 -3.04 21.52 -30.94
CA GLY A 421 -2.08 22.63 -31.14
C GLY A 421 -0.77 22.26 -31.80
N LEU A 422 -0.47 20.96 -31.94
CA LEU A 422 0.68 20.43 -32.68
C LEU A 422 0.26 19.35 -33.65
N ASN A 423 1.06 19.15 -34.69
CA ASN A 423 0.94 18.05 -35.65
C ASN A 423 2.09 17.07 -35.46
N GLU A 424 1.88 15.83 -35.90
CA GLU A 424 2.92 14.80 -35.94
C GLU A 424 4.08 15.24 -36.83
N GLY A 425 5.33 15.02 -36.40
CA GLY A 425 6.52 15.43 -37.13
C GLY A 425 7.00 16.85 -36.87
N GLU A 426 6.23 17.71 -36.14
CA GLU A 426 6.71 19.03 -35.75
C GLU A 426 7.85 18.92 -34.73
N GLN A 427 8.88 19.79 -34.85
CA GLN A 427 10.01 19.79 -33.92
C GLN A 427 9.78 20.79 -32.78
N VAL A 428 9.71 20.29 -31.54
CA VAL A 428 9.57 21.10 -30.34
C VAL A 428 10.94 21.33 -29.68
N ILE A 429 11.20 22.56 -29.22
CA ILE A 429 12.45 22.95 -28.61
C ILE A 429 12.41 22.62 -27.12
N LEU A 430 13.40 21.86 -26.66
CA LEU A 430 13.58 21.46 -25.27
C LEU A 430 14.42 22.48 -24.48
N ALA A 431 15.53 22.92 -25.09
CA ALA A 431 16.46 23.87 -24.49
C ALA A 431 17.17 24.70 -25.55
N ASP A 432 17.60 25.91 -25.17
CA ASP A 432 18.48 26.71 -25.98
C ASP A 432 19.92 26.25 -25.71
N GLY A 433 20.68 25.94 -26.77
CA GLY A 433 22.07 25.45 -26.63
C GLY A 433 23.02 26.42 -25.93
N SER A 434 22.61 27.71 -25.71
CA SER A 434 23.35 28.70 -24.95
C SER A 434 23.29 28.54 -23.43
N ASP A 435 22.29 27.81 -22.90
CA ASP A 435 22.13 27.64 -21.45
C ASP A 435 23.16 26.68 -20.82
N THR A 436 23.72 25.75 -21.63
CA THR A 436 24.74 24.82 -21.14
C THR A 436 26.11 25.43 -20.95
N SER A 437 26.42 26.57 -21.59
CA SER A 437 27.70 27.24 -21.46
C SER A 437 27.81 28.12 -20.22
N ASN A 438 26.70 28.65 -19.71
CA ASN A 438 26.68 29.55 -18.52
C ASN A 438 26.78 28.82 -17.18
N ASP A 439 26.33 27.56 -17.08
CA ASP A 439 26.45 26.79 -15.85
C ASP A 439 27.87 26.24 -15.62
N ALA A 440 28.61 25.94 -16.68
CA ALA A 440 30.02 25.55 -16.61
C ALA A 440 30.90 26.69 -16.15
N ALA A 441 30.64 27.93 -16.65
CA ALA A 441 31.38 29.13 -16.26
C ALA A 441 31.09 29.57 -14.82
N LYS A 442 29.88 29.37 -14.29
CA LYS A 442 29.54 29.64 -12.88
C LYS A 442 30.16 28.64 -11.89
N ARG A 443 30.42 27.42 -12.29
CA ARG A 443 31.09 26.42 -11.45
C ARG A 443 32.61 26.64 -11.36
N SER A 444 33.25 27.12 -12.40
CA SER A 444 34.70 27.41 -12.37
C SER A 444 35.07 28.64 -11.50
N ASN A 445 34.15 29.60 -11.33
CA ASN A 445 34.42 30.82 -10.50
C ASN A 445 34.10 30.61 -9.00
N ARG A 446 33.54 29.47 -8.59
CA ARG A 446 33.31 29.16 -7.16
C ARG A 446 34.42 28.34 -6.51
N SER A 447 35.34 27.79 -7.26
CA SER A 447 36.48 27.03 -6.73
C SER A 447 37.73 27.85 -6.46
N GLY A 448 37.68 29.17 -6.70
CA GLY A 448 38.84 30.10 -6.53
C GLY A 448 38.88 30.88 -5.21
N ALA A 449 37.93 30.74 -4.29
CA ALA A 449 37.86 31.55 -3.07
C ALA A 449 37.78 30.66 -1.81
N MET A 450 38.81 29.85 -1.57
CA MET A 450 39.16 29.33 -0.25
C MET A 450 40.66 29.11 -0.18
N ARG A 451 41.39 30.17 0.11
CA ARG A 451 42.72 30.12 0.73
C ARG A 451 42.73 31.18 1.83
N PHE A 452 43.07 30.72 2.98
CA PHE A 452 43.35 31.19 4.33
C PHE A 452 42.23 30.91 5.32
#